data_42666fefff75c7fd68ada3f4a135da57
#
_entry.id   42666fefff75c7fd68ada3f4a135da57
#
_cell.length_a   1.000
_cell.length_b   1.000
_cell.length_c   1.000
_cell.angle_alpha   90.00
_cell.angle_beta   90.00
_cell.angle_gamma   90.00
#
_symmetry.space_group_name_H-M   'P 1'
#
loop_
_entity.id
_entity.type
_entity.pdbx_description
1 polymer ?
#
loop_
_entity_poly.entity_id
_entity_poly.type
_entity_poly.pdbx_seq_one_letter_code
_entity_poly.pdbx_strand_id
1 'polypeptide(L)'
;MKLLFIQGGSRVRICSNNNKYIDGNFNNDIWKRYKSYCNDLTVILRKNENTYNEKDIKNKFNYIDEELIKLKLVDDIYSPKKNFLNINKRNKIKNIIEEEIQKADKVIIRSIGNFYTDTALKYCKKYNKSYLIEVTGFAFESLWYHSFLGKFFAIPREIKLKRALIDAPYAVYVTERALQKRYPCKGESLGCSDVELNSIKDEDIIKNRIDKINRIKENSKIILGTAAFLDVKCKGHKDVIKALYLMKKKYGNLRFEYQMIGGGTRKFIKKTY
;
A
#
# COMPACT_ATOMS: atom_id res chain seq x y z
N MET A 1 1.74 -1.19 -26.90
CA MET A 1 0.61 -1.15 -25.92
C MET A 1 0.79 0.03 -24.99
N LYS A 2 -0.24 0.85 -24.81
CA LYS A 2 -0.33 1.96 -23.86
C LYS A 2 -1.00 1.47 -22.58
N LEU A 3 -0.28 1.49 -21.48
CA LEU A 3 -0.77 1.05 -20.17
C LEU A 3 -1.03 2.25 -19.27
N LEU A 4 -2.20 2.32 -18.67
CA LEU A 4 -2.52 3.28 -17.63
C LEU A 4 -2.50 2.60 -16.26
N PHE A 5 -1.71 3.14 -15.33
CA PHE A 5 -1.74 2.75 -13.93
C PHE A 5 -2.37 3.85 -13.09
N ILE A 6 -3.33 3.51 -12.25
CA ILE A 6 -3.99 4.45 -11.36
C ILE A 6 -4.12 3.91 -9.94
N GLN A 7 -3.79 4.75 -8.96
CA GLN A 7 -4.03 4.49 -7.56
C GLN A 7 -4.34 5.78 -6.81
N GLY A 8 -4.97 5.70 -5.66
CA GLY A 8 -5.39 6.85 -4.88
C GLY A 8 -4.83 6.88 -3.44
N GLY A 9 -3.85 6.05 -3.12
CA GLY A 9 -3.25 5.97 -1.78
C GLY A 9 -2.09 6.94 -1.59
N SER A 10 -1.09 6.86 -2.44
CA SER A 10 0.15 7.64 -2.33
C SER A 10 0.04 9.06 -2.87
N ARG A 11 0.93 9.92 -2.41
CA ARG A 11 0.99 11.34 -2.80
C ARG A 11 2.38 11.68 -3.32
N VAL A 12 2.41 12.39 -4.44
CA VAL A 12 3.64 12.95 -5.00
C VAL A 12 3.93 14.28 -4.33
N ARG A 13 5.16 14.45 -3.89
CA ARG A 13 5.73 15.68 -3.36
C ARG A 13 6.59 16.32 -4.42
N ILE A 14 6.37 17.60 -4.67
CA ILE A 14 7.09 18.37 -5.67
C ILE A 14 8.08 19.29 -4.94
N CYS A 15 9.34 19.23 -5.33
CA CYS A 15 10.37 20.11 -4.81
C CYS A 15 10.43 21.45 -5.57
N SER A 16 11.09 22.44 -4.96
CA SER A 16 11.33 23.74 -5.59
C SER A 16 12.11 23.66 -6.90
N ASN A 17 12.97 22.65 -7.06
CA ASN A 17 13.70 22.33 -8.30
C ASN A 17 12.89 21.42 -9.25
N ASN A 18 11.60 21.26 -9.03
CA ASN A 18 10.67 20.42 -9.78
C ASN A 18 10.88 18.90 -9.69
N ASN A 19 11.85 18.42 -8.92
CA ASN A 19 12.00 16.99 -8.64
C ASN A 19 10.78 16.46 -7.89
N LYS A 20 10.40 15.21 -8.19
CA LYS A 20 9.20 14.58 -7.65
C LYS A 20 9.55 13.34 -6.84
N TYR A 21 8.92 13.21 -5.69
CA TYR A 21 9.13 12.14 -4.73
C TYR A 21 7.82 11.51 -4.31
N ILE A 22 7.82 10.19 -4.07
CA ILE A 22 6.64 9.41 -3.67
C ILE A 22 6.92 8.60 -2.40
N ASP A 23 5.87 8.19 -1.71
CA ASP A 23 5.96 7.32 -0.54
C ASP A 23 6.70 6.01 -0.84
N GLY A 24 7.28 5.39 0.19
CA GLY A 24 8.08 4.17 0.09
C GLY A 24 7.36 2.93 -0.48
N ASN A 25 6.06 3.03 -0.74
CA ASN A 25 5.30 1.97 -1.41
C ASN A 25 5.57 1.88 -2.93
N PHE A 26 6.25 2.87 -3.49
CA PHE A 26 6.60 2.92 -4.92
C PHE A 26 8.04 3.40 -5.07
N ASN A 27 8.75 2.76 -5.97
CA ASN A 27 10.09 3.11 -6.38
C ASN A 27 10.25 2.91 -7.90
N ASN A 28 11.41 3.25 -8.43
CA ASN A 28 11.65 3.14 -9.87
C ASN A 28 11.69 1.68 -10.37
N ASP A 29 12.01 0.71 -9.51
CA ASP A 29 12.02 -0.71 -9.91
C ASP A 29 10.59 -1.22 -10.16
N ILE A 30 9.63 -0.74 -9.38
CA ILE A 30 8.20 -1.00 -9.64
C ILE A 30 7.79 -0.41 -11.00
N TRP A 31 8.23 0.82 -11.32
CA TRP A 31 7.91 1.43 -12.61
C TRP A 31 8.59 0.70 -13.77
N LYS A 32 9.84 0.26 -13.63
CA LYS A 32 10.53 -0.60 -14.62
C LYS A 32 9.76 -1.90 -14.86
N ARG A 33 9.26 -2.53 -13.79
CA ARG A 33 8.45 -3.76 -13.90
C ARG A 33 7.17 -3.52 -14.70
N TYR A 34 6.39 -2.45 -14.42
CA TYR A 34 5.22 -2.15 -15.23
C TYR A 34 5.60 -1.74 -16.66
N LYS A 35 6.70 -1.01 -16.83
CA LYS A 35 7.20 -0.60 -18.14
C LYS A 35 7.62 -1.81 -19.01
N SER A 36 8.06 -2.92 -18.42
CA SER A 36 8.42 -4.13 -19.17
C SER A 36 7.23 -4.80 -19.87
N TYR A 37 6.00 -4.47 -19.45
CA TYR A 37 4.78 -4.99 -20.08
C TYR A 37 4.21 -4.10 -21.18
N CYS A 38 4.77 -2.90 -21.40
CA CYS A 38 4.18 -1.91 -22.31
C CYS A 38 5.24 -1.00 -22.94
N ASN A 39 4.88 -0.40 -24.08
CA ASN A 39 5.73 0.60 -24.74
C ASN A 39 5.60 1.98 -24.08
N ASP A 40 4.39 2.26 -23.53
CA ASP A 40 4.05 3.54 -22.97
C ASP A 40 3.29 3.34 -21.64
N LEU A 41 3.88 3.84 -20.55
CA LEU A 41 3.31 3.75 -19.19
C LEU A 41 2.89 5.14 -18.72
N THR A 42 1.58 5.35 -18.60
CA THR A 42 1.03 6.54 -17.95
C THR A 42 0.62 6.19 -16.51
N VAL A 43 1.01 7.04 -15.55
CA VAL A 43 0.74 6.84 -14.13
C VAL A 43 -0.03 8.04 -13.58
N ILE A 44 -1.23 7.80 -13.05
CA ILE A 44 -2.03 8.84 -12.38
C ILE A 44 -1.83 8.75 -10.88
N LEU A 45 -1.32 9.82 -10.28
CA LEU A 45 -1.06 9.94 -8.84
C LEU A 45 -1.58 11.28 -8.31
N ARG A 46 -1.90 11.30 -7.00
CA ARG A 46 -2.26 12.53 -6.29
C ARG A 46 -1.03 13.39 -6.04
N LYS A 47 -1.12 14.70 -6.25
CA LYS A 47 -0.09 15.63 -5.82
C LYS A 47 -0.36 16.13 -4.40
N ASN A 48 0.70 16.34 -3.63
CA ASN A 48 0.63 17.14 -2.42
C ASN A 48 0.53 18.62 -2.81
N GLU A 49 -0.22 19.42 -2.05
CA GLU A 49 -0.37 20.86 -2.34
C GLU A 49 0.86 21.69 -1.95
N ASN A 50 1.71 21.17 -1.05
CA ASN A 50 2.89 21.87 -0.56
C ASN A 50 4.08 21.65 -1.51
N THR A 51 4.91 22.69 -1.65
CA THR A 51 6.25 22.60 -2.24
C THR A 51 7.27 22.28 -1.14
N TYR A 52 8.24 21.45 -1.44
CA TYR A 52 9.20 20.94 -0.48
C TYR A 52 10.62 21.35 -0.82
N ASN A 53 11.47 21.47 0.21
CA ASN A 53 12.91 21.50 0.01
C ASN A 53 13.38 20.05 -0.19
N GLU A 54 14.16 19.81 -1.24
CA GLU A 54 14.62 18.45 -1.57
C GLU A 54 15.47 17.83 -0.46
N LYS A 55 16.30 18.62 0.23
CA LYS A 55 17.12 18.14 1.35
C LYS A 55 16.29 17.50 2.46
N ASP A 56 15.04 17.96 2.66
CA ASP A 56 14.16 17.48 3.74
C ASP A 56 13.47 16.16 3.42
N ILE A 57 13.35 15.83 2.13
CA ILE A 57 12.52 14.71 1.68
C ILE A 57 13.28 13.60 0.95
N LYS A 58 14.43 13.86 0.33
CA LYS A 58 15.18 12.87 -0.48
C LYS A 58 15.57 11.60 0.27
N ASN A 59 15.77 11.69 1.60
CA ASN A 59 16.11 10.53 2.42
C ASN A 59 14.87 9.80 3.02
N LYS A 60 13.66 10.33 2.78
CA LYS A 60 12.40 9.80 3.34
C LYS A 60 11.45 9.26 2.29
N PHE A 61 11.64 9.68 1.04
CA PHE A 61 10.75 9.38 -0.08
C PHE A 61 11.56 8.96 -1.30
N ASN A 62 10.96 8.15 -2.16
CA ASN A 62 11.60 7.67 -3.37
C ASN A 62 11.46 8.71 -4.49
N TYR A 63 12.56 9.00 -5.17
CA TYR A 63 12.56 9.82 -6.38
C TYR A 63 11.78 9.14 -7.50
N ILE A 64 11.01 9.92 -8.25
CA ILE A 64 10.29 9.45 -9.43
C ILE A 64 11.10 9.83 -10.66
N ASP A 65 11.55 8.82 -11.40
CA ASP A 65 12.17 8.98 -12.69
C ASP A 65 11.11 9.13 -13.78
N GLU A 66 10.95 10.35 -14.30
CA GLU A 66 9.95 10.66 -15.33
C GLU A 66 10.36 10.18 -16.73
N GLU A 67 11.58 9.64 -16.92
CA GLU A 67 11.95 8.95 -18.15
C GLU A 67 11.30 7.56 -18.24
N LEU A 68 11.01 6.95 -17.09
CA LEU A 68 10.34 5.65 -17.02
C LEU A 68 8.83 5.73 -17.25
N ILE A 69 8.19 6.86 -16.85
CA ILE A 69 6.73 6.97 -16.81
C ILE A 69 6.25 8.35 -17.29
N LYS A 70 5.09 8.37 -17.92
CA LYS A 70 4.33 9.60 -18.16
C LYS A 70 3.49 9.91 -16.91
N LEU A 71 4.01 10.77 -16.04
CA LEU A 71 3.34 11.11 -14.79
C LEU A 71 2.22 12.12 -15.01
N LYS A 72 0.99 11.76 -14.62
CA LYS A 72 -0.17 12.64 -14.57
C LYS A 72 -0.57 12.91 -13.12
N LEU A 73 -0.39 14.14 -12.70
CA LEU A 73 -0.72 14.56 -11.35
C LEU A 73 -2.14 15.10 -11.27
N VAL A 74 -2.89 14.61 -10.29
CA VAL A 74 -4.24 15.07 -9.98
C VAL A 74 -4.28 15.68 -8.57
N ASP A 75 -5.20 16.62 -8.36
CA ASP A 75 -5.36 17.26 -7.06
C ASP A 75 -5.75 16.25 -5.96
N ASP A 76 -5.31 16.49 -4.73
CA ASP A 76 -5.73 15.70 -3.57
C ASP A 76 -7.06 16.21 -3.03
N ILE A 77 -8.14 15.44 -3.21
CA ILE A 77 -9.46 15.78 -2.65
C ILE A 77 -9.59 15.46 -1.15
N TYR A 78 -8.68 14.71 -0.58
CA TYR A 78 -8.72 14.33 0.83
C TYR A 78 -7.90 15.25 1.74
N SER A 79 -7.06 16.12 1.14
CA SER A 79 -6.23 17.05 1.90
C SER A 79 -6.08 18.38 1.14
N PRO A 80 -6.39 19.52 1.77
CA PRO A 80 -7.17 19.65 3.02
C PRO A 80 -8.60 19.10 2.87
N LYS A 81 -9.25 18.73 3.97
CA LYS A 81 -10.57 18.07 3.97
C LYS A 81 -11.65 18.84 3.18
N LYS A 82 -11.57 20.17 3.13
CA LYS A 82 -12.48 21.03 2.33
C LYS A 82 -12.48 20.70 0.83
N ASN A 83 -11.38 20.17 0.31
CA ASN A 83 -11.28 19.79 -1.10
C ASN A 83 -12.26 18.68 -1.48
N PHE A 84 -12.67 17.84 -0.51
CA PHE A 84 -13.62 16.76 -0.74
C PHE A 84 -14.98 17.25 -1.27
N LEU A 85 -15.43 18.41 -0.83
CA LEU A 85 -16.68 19.03 -1.27
C LEU A 85 -16.51 19.92 -2.52
N ASN A 86 -15.28 20.14 -3.00
CA ASN A 86 -15.03 20.99 -4.15
C ASN A 86 -15.39 20.26 -5.45
N ILE A 87 -16.56 20.60 -5.99
CA ILE A 87 -17.12 19.99 -7.21
C ILE A 87 -16.21 20.25 -8.41
N ASN A 88 -15.64 21.46 -8.54
CA ASN A 88 -14.77 21.81 -9.67
C ASN A 88 -13.49 20.96 -9.68
N LYS A 89 -12.82 20.83 -8.52
CA LYS A 89 -11.67 19.93 -8.40
C LYS A 89 -12.03 18.48 -8.74
N ARG A 90 -13.16 18.00 -8.25
CA ARG A 90 -13.62 16.63 -8.53
C ARG A 90 -13.90 16.42 -10.03
N ASN A 91 -14.54 17.38 -10.69
CA ASN A 91 -14.83 17.29 -12.13
C ASN A 91 -13.53 17.34 -12.95
N LYS A 92 -12.58 18.23 -12.59
CA LYS A 92 -11.27 18.27 -13.24
C LYS A 92 -10.54 16.93 -13.15
N ILE A 93 -10.54 16.29 -11.97
CA ILE A 93 -9.92 14.97 -11.78
C ILE A 93 -10.63 13.91 -12.62
N LYS A 94 -11.97 13.91 -12.64
CA LYS A 94 -12.75 12.97 -13.47
C LYS A 94 -12.40 13.10 -14.95
N ASN A 95 -12.30 14.33 -15.45
CA ASN A 95 -11.96 14.58 -16.86
C ASN A 95 -10.56 14.05 -17.20
N ILE A 96 -9.56 14.32 -16.34
CA ILE A 96 -8.20 13.79 -16.54
C ILE A 96 -8.22 12.25 -16.57
N ILE A 97 -8.91 11.62 -15.63
CA ILE A 97 -9.00 10.15 -15.58
C ILE A 97 -9.73 9.60 -16.82
N GLU A 98 -10.80 10.23 -17.22
CA GLU A 98 -11.59 9.85 -18.39
C GLU A 98 -10.76 9.93 -19.69
N GLU A 99 -10.07 11.04 -19.90
CA GLU A 99 -9.19 11.24 -21.06
C GLU A 99 -8.07 10.20 -21.13
N GLU A 100 -7.39 9.93 -20.00
CA GLU A 100 -6.28 8.97 -19.99
C GLU A 100 -6.78 7.51 -20.15
N ILE A 101 -7.97 7.18 -19.65
CA ILE A 101 -8.61 5.88 -19.91
C ILE A 101 -8.97 5.71 -21.38
N GLN A 102 -9.49 6.74 -22.04
CA GLN A 102 -9.79 6.67 -23.47
C GLN A 102 -8.54 6.40 -24.32
N LYS A 103 -7.40 7.01 -23.97
CA LYS A 103 -6.11 6.85 -24.66
C LYS A 103 -5.42 5.51 -24.40
N ALA A 104 -5.72 4.87 -23.27
CA ALA A 104 -5.09 3.63 -22.86
C ALA A 104 -5.64 2.41 -23.60
N ASP A 105 -4.78 1.44 -23.88
CA ASP A 105 -5.19 0.12 -24.38
C ASP A 105 -5.65 -0.76 -23.22
N LYS A 106 -4.94 -0.70 -22.08
CA LYS A 106 -5.23 -1.46 -20.85
C LYS A 106 -5.04 -0.58 -19.60
N VAL A 107 -5.79 -0.89 -18.54
CA VAL A 107 -5.79 -0.11 -17.29
C VAL A 107 -5.52 -1.01 -16.10
N ILE A 108 -4.57 -0.62 -15.25
CA ILE A 108 -4.35 -1.22 -13.93
C ILE A 108 -4.92 -0.29 -12.87
N ILE A 109 -5.87 -0.80 -12.08
CA ILE A 109 -6.52 -0.08 -10.99
C ILE A 109 -6.06 -0.68 -9.66
N ARG A 110 -5.19 0.03 -8.94
CA ARG A 110 -4.65 -0.47 -7.66
C ARG A 110 -5.51 0.00 -6.49
N SER A 111 -6.07 -0.95 -5.73
CA SER A 111 -6.84 -0.70 -4.49
C SER A 111 -8.14 0.08 -4.69
N ILE A 112 -9.19 -0.58 -5.10
CA ILE A 112 -10.56 -0.03 -5.20
C ILE A 112 -11.04 0.53 -3.85
N GLY A 113 -11.92 1.54 -3.92
CA GLY A 113 -12.61 2.11 -2.75
C GLY A 113 -12.15 3.51 -2.36
N ASN A 114 -11.57 4.24 -3.29
CA ASN A 114 -11.33 5.68 -3.18
C ASN A 114 -11.82 6.39 -4.45
N PHE A 115 -11.99 7.69 -4.36
CA PHE A 115 -12.56 8.49 -5.45
C PHE A 115 -11.86 8.29 -6.81
N TYR A 116 -10.55 8.18 -6.82
CA TYR A 116 -9.76 8.08 -8.06
C TYR A 116 -9.94 6.73 -8.74
N THR A 117 -9.75 5.66 -7.98
CA THR A 117 -9.86 4.28 -8.49
C THR A 117 -11.31 3.90 -8.80
N ASP A 118 -12.27 4.42 -8.04
CA ASP A 118 -13.70 4.24 -8.31
C ASP A 118 -14.13 4.96 -9.59
N THR A 119 -13.58 6.16 -9.81
CA THR A 119 -13.79 6.92 -11.06
C THR A 119 -13.17 6.16 -12.24
N ALA A 120 -11.96 5.62 -12.08
CA ALA A 120 -11.32 4.82 -13.12
C ALA A 120 -12.14 3.58 -13.48
N LEU A 121 -12.59 2.82 -12.47
CA LEU A 121 -13.44 1.65 -12.70
C LEU A 121 -14.73 2.00 -13.44
N LYS A 122 -15.36 3.11 -13.06
CA LYS A 122 -16.57 3.61 -13.75
C LYS A 122 -16.31 3.87 -15.23
N TYR A 123 -15.21 4.55 -15.56
CA TYR A 123 -14.89 4.87 -16.95
C TYR A 123 -14.37 3.67 -17.74
N CYS A 124 -13.64 2.74 -17.12
CA CYS A 124 -13.31 1.48 -17.77
C CYS A 124 -14.56 0.71 -18.20
N LYS A 125 -15.57 0.62 -17.32
CA LYS A 125 -16.86 0.02 -17.66
C LYS A 125 -17.62 0.82 -18.74
N LYS A 126 -17.65 2.16 -18.64
CA LYS A 126 -18.33 3.03 -19.62
C LYS A 126 -17.77 2.88 -21.04
N TYR A 127 -16.46 2.77 -21.17
CA TYR A 127 -15.76 2.70 -22.46
C TYR A 127 -15.36 1.28 -22.86
N ASN A 128 -15.83 0.27 -22.15
CA ASN A 128 -15.50 -1.15 -22.38
C ASN A 128 -13.99 -1.40 -22.48
N LYS A 129 -13.20 -0.72 -21.63
CA LYS A 129 -11.74 -0.88 -21.58
C LYS A 129 -11.35 -2.12 -20.80
N SER A 130 -10.37 -2.86 -21.31
CA SER A 130 -9.75 -3.95 -20.58
C SER A 130 -9.03 -3.42 -19.34
N TYR A 131 -9.37 -3.94 -18.18
CA TYR A 131 -8.76 -3.51 -16.91
C TYR A 131 -8.43 -4.67 -15.98
N LEU A 132 -7.45 -4.44 -15.12
CA LEU A 132 -7.02 -5.33 -14.07
C LEU A 132 -7.16 -4.62 -12.72
N ILE A 133 -7.68 -5.32 -11.72
CA ILE A 133 -7.72 -4.81 -10.34
C ILE A 133 -6.59 -5.44 -9.52
N GLU A 134 -5.69 -4.63 -8.97
CA GLU A 134 -4.73 -5.07 -7.97
C GLU A 134 -5.30 -4.97 -6.56
N VAL A 135 -5.38 -6.10 -5.87
CA VAL A 135 -5.92 -6.21 -4.51
C VAL A 135 -4.75 -6.35 -3.53
N THR A 136 -4.46 -5.27 -2.80
CA THR A 136 -3.25 -5.14 -1.97
C THR A 136 -3.50 -5.35 -0.48
N GLY A 137 -4.72 -5.69 -0.07
CA GLY A 137 -5.04 -5.91 1.33
C GLY A 137 -6.54 -6.01 1.61
N PHE A 138 -6.85 -6.26 2.86
CA PHE A 138 -8.22 -6.38 3.34
C PHE A 138 -8.85 -4.99 3.49
N ALA A 139 -9.92 -4.73 2.72
CA ALA A 139 -10.57 -3.43 2.66
C ALA A 139 -11.22 -3.02 3.98
N PHE A 140 -11.89 -3.95 4.65
CA PHE A 140 -12.54 -3.73 5.93
C PHE A 140 -11.53 -3.38 7.02
N GLU A 141 -10.53 -4.23 7.25
CA GLU A 141 -9.54 -4.09 8.30
C GLU A 141 -8.70 -2.83 8.13
N SER A 142 -8.38 -2.47 6.89
CA SER A 142 -7.60 -1.28 6.61
C SER A 142 -8.25 0.02 7.11
N LEU A 143 -9.59 0.08 7.12
CA LEU A 143 -10.33 1.24 7.64
C LEU A 143 -10.75 1.07 9.10
N TRP A 144 -11.19 -0.13 9.48
CA TRP A 144 -11.67 -0.41 10.83
C TRP A 144 -10.64 -0.11 11.90
N TYR A 145 -9.39 -0.49 11.66
CA TYR A 145 -8.29 -0.25 12.59
C TYR A 145 -7.58 1.09 12.41
N HIS A 146 -7.90 1.83 11.34
CA HIS A 146 -7.24 3.11 11.07
C HIS A 146 -7.74 4.23 11.98
N SER A 147 -9.06 4.41 12.11
CA SER A 147 -9.64 5.51 12.88
C SER A 147 -11.10 5.22 13.25
N PHE A 148 -11.65 6.01 14.19
CA PHE A 148 -13.06 5.90 14.56
C PHE A 148 -13.98 6.14 13.35
N LEU A 149 -13.73 7.19 12.56
CA LEU A 149 -14.47 7.44 11.31
C LEU A 149 -14.29 6.32 10.28
N GLY A 150 -13.12 5.69 10.26
CA GLY A 150 -12.85 4.56 9.36
C GLY A 150 -13.81 3.40 9.56
N LYS A 151 -14.30 3.17 10.77
CA LYS A 151 -15.27 2.12 11.07
C LYS A 151 -16.58 2.27 10.31
N PHE A 152 -17.08 3.51 10.16
CA PHE A 152 -18.31 3.77 9.38
C PHE A 152 -18.15 3.47 7.90
N PHE A 153 -16.93 3.65 7.35
CA PHE A 153 -16.64 3.41 5.94
C PHE A 153 -16.12 2.02 5.64
N ALA A 154 -15.81 1.20 6.65
CA ALA A 154 -15.22 -0.11 6.47
C ALA A 154 -16.16 -1.08 5.72
N ILE A 155 -17.43 -1.15 6.14
CA ILE A 155 -18.44 -2.04 5.51
C ILE A 155 -18.76 -1.61 4.07
N PRO A 156 -19.08 -0.32 3.79
CA PRO A 156 -19.30 0.13 2.41
C PRO A 156 -18.12 -0.15 1.48
N ARG A 157 -16.88 0.04 1.97
CA ARG A 157 -15.68 -0.23 1.17
C ARG A 157 -15.50 -1.72 0.89
N GLU A 158 -15.75 -2.57 1.87
CA GLU A 158 -15.72 -4.03 1.72
C GLU A 158 -16.70 -4.51 0.64
N ILE A 159 -17.95 -4.04 0.71
CA ILE A 159 -18.98 -4.39 -0.27
C ILE A 159 -18.59 -3.88 -1.67
N LYS A 160 -18.05 -2.68 -1.75
CA LYS A 160 -17.63 -2.08 -3.01
C LYS A 160 -16.51 -2.87 -3.69
N LEU A 161 -15.50 -3.28 -2.92
CA LEU A 161 -14.40 -4.09 -3.44
C LEU A 161 -14.92 -5.46 -3.92
N LYS A 162 -15.78 -6.13 -3.14
CA LYS A 162 -16.39 -7.40 -3.54
C LYS A 162 -17.15 -7.28 -4.85
N ARG A 163 -18.02 -6.27 -4.99
CA ARG A 163 -18.78 -6.02 -6.22
C ARG A 163 -17.86 -5.70 -7.41
N ALA A 164 -16.82 -4.90 -7.19
CA ALA A 164 -15.87 -4.56 -8.24
C ALA A 164 -15.16 -5.80 -8.80
N LEU A 165 -14.79 -6.75 -7.94
CA LEU A 165 -14.07 -7.97 -8.32
C LEU A 165 -14.98 -9.05 -8.95
N ILE A 166 -16.23 -9.12 -8.54
CA ILE A 166 -17.20 -10.03 -9.20
C ILE A 166 -17.29 -9.72 -10.70
N ASP A 167 -17.27 -8.45 -11.09
CA ASP A 167 -17.38 -8.04 -12.49
C ASP A 167 -16.03 -7.80 -13.18
N ALA A 168 -14.91 -7.96 -12.47
CA ALA A 168 -13.60 -7.70 -13.02
C ALA A 168 -13.18 -8.79 -14.00
N PRO A 169 -12.67 -8.43 -15.20
CA PRO A 169 -12.13 -9.42 -16.13
C PRO A 169 -10.82 -10.01 -15.64
N TYR A 170 -10.01 -9.22 -14.91
CA TYR A 170 -8.71 -9.63 -14.37
C TYR A 170 -8.48 -9.09 -12.97
N ALA A 171 -7.87 -9.92 -12.11
CA ALA A 171 -7.45 -9.51 -10.77
C ALA A 171 -6.06 -10.07 -10.41
N VAL A 172 -5.23 -9.24 -9.75
CA VAL A 172 -3.98 -9.67 -9.13
C VAL A 172 -4.07 -9.42 -7.64
N TYR A 173 -3.70 -10.43 -6.85
CA TYR A 173 -3.72 -10.37 -5.39
C TYR A 173 -2.31 -10.47 -4.84
N VAL A 174 -1.98 -9.68 -3.84
CA VAL A 174 -0.67 -9.77 -3.16
C VAL A 174 -0.50 -11.00 -2.27
N THR A 175 -1.50 -11.86 -2.25
CA THR A 175 -1.48 -13.15 -1.54
C THR A 175 -1.86 -14.28 -2.49
N GLU A 176 -1.48 -15.52 -2.17
CA GLU A 176 -1.84 -16.68 -2.98
C GLU A 176 -3.26 -17.21 -2.71
N ARG A 177 -3.79 -17.00 -1.49
CA ARG A 177 -5.07 -17.61 -1.08
C ARG A 177 -5.97 -16.70 -0.26
N ALA A 178 -5.40 -15.92 0.67
CA ALA A 178 -6.19 -15.23 1.70
C ALA A 178 -7.14 -14.17 1.13
N LEU A 179 -6.64 -13.30 0.25
CA LEU A 179 -7.45 -12.26 -0.38
C LEU A 179 -8.41 -12.85 -1.42
N GLN A 180 -7.98 -13.83 -2.21
CA GLN A 180 -8.80 -14.52 -3.20
C GLN A 180 -10.02 -15.19 -2.58
N LYS A 181 -9.84 -15.84 -1.41
CA LYS A 181 -10.96 -16.46 -0.67
C LYS A 181 -12.00 -15.45 -0.22
N ARG A 182 -11.55 -14.25 0.20
CA ARG A 182 -12.46 -13.21 0.70
C ARG A 182 -13.06 -12.34 -0.41
N TYR A 183 -12.32 -12.15 -1.48
CA TYR A 183 -12.67 -11.30 -2.62
C TYR A 183 -12.55 -12.07 -3.93
N PRO A 184 -13.43 -13.04 -4.18
CA PRO A 184 -13.33 -13.83 -5.40
C PRO A 184 -13.54 -12.96 -6.64
N CYS A 185 -12.73 -13.20 -7.68
CA CYS A 185 -12.89 -12.66 -9.02
C CYS A 185 -13.54 -13.72 -9.91
N LYS A 186 -14.55 -13.36 -10.71
CA LYS A 186 -15.14 -14.29 -11.70
C LYS A 186 -14.29 -14.41 -12.96
N GLY A 187 -13.50 -13.39 -13.28
CA GLY A 187 -12.55 -13.42 -14.37
C GLY A 187 -11.26 -14.15 -14.01
N GLU A 188 -10.23 -13.95 -14.81
CA GLU A 188 -8.92 -14.52 -14.53
C GLU A 188 -8.25 -13.85 -13.33
N SER A 189 -7.60 -14.64 -12.49
CA SER A 189 -6.92 -14.09 -11.31
C SER A 189 -5.62 -14.81 -10.98
N LEU A 190 -4.66 -14.03 -10.42
CA LEU A 190 -3.33 -14.51 -10.06
C LEU A 190 -2.93 -13.99 -8.67
N GLY A 191 -2.26 -14.83 -7.88
CA GLY A 191 -1.52 -14.40 -6.70
C GLY A 191 -0.10 -13.97 -7.10
N CYS A 192 0.29 -12.74 -6.74
CA CYS A 192 1.63 -12.21 -7.03
C CYS A 192 2.03 -11.24 -5.92
N SER A 193 3.09 -11.56 -5.19
CA SER A 193 3.62 -10.66 -4.15
C SER A 193 4.03 -9.32 -4.77
N ASP A 194 3.72 -8.23 -4.08
CA ASP A 194 4.21 -6.89 -4.40
C ASP A 194 5.50 -6.53 -3.63
N VAL A 195 6.08 -7.51 -2.92
CA VAL A 195 7.35 -7.37 -2.20
C VAL A 195 8.45 -8.00 -3.05
N GLU A 196 9.44 -7.20 -3.40
CA GLU A 196 10.70 -7.67 -3.98
C GLU A 196 11.71 -7.92 -2.87
N LEU A 197 12.25 -9.13 -2.85
CA LEU A 197 13.34 -9.50 -1.95
C LEU A 197 14.61 -9.70 -2.78
N ASN A 198 15.67 -9.02 -2.36
CA ASN A 198 16.98 -9.33 -2.91
C ASN A 198 17.35 -10.78 -2.56
N SER A 199 17.93 -11.51 -3.51
CA SER A 199 18.47 -12.83 -3.22
C SER A 199 19.52 -12.75 -2.11
N ILE A 200 19.34 -13.54 -1.04
CA ILE A 200 20.36 -13.68 0.00
C ILE A 200 21.49 -14.50 -0.64
N LYS A 201 22.57 -13.82 -1.04
CA LYS A 201 23.76 -14.45 -1.61
C LYS A 201 24.72 -14.97 -0.56
N ASP A 202 24.52 -14.60 0.69
CA ASP A 202 25.40 -14.95 1.82
C ASP A 202 24.87 -16.24 2.48
N GLU A 203 25.46 -17.36 2.12
CA GLU A 203 25.16 -18.68 2.70
C GLU A 203 25.48 -18.73 4.20
N ASP A 204 26.39 -17.90 4.69
CA ASP A 204 26.75 -17.80 6.09
C ASP A 204 25.58 -17.26 6.95
N ILE A 205 24.70 -16.42 6.40
CA ILE A 205 23.52 -15.94 7.15
C ILE A 205 22.61 -17.10 7.53
N ILE A 206 22.35 -18.02 6.62
CA ILE A 206 21.48 -19.19 6.86
C ILE A 206 22.16 -20.13 7.86
N LYS A 207 23.44 -20.44 7.65
CA LYS A 207 24.25 -21.27 8.55
C LYS A 207 24.28 -20.69 9.97
N ASN A 208 24.64 -19.42 10.10
CA ASN A 208 24.66 -18.72 11.39
C ASN A 208 23.29 -18.74 12.09
N ARG A 209 22.19 -18.65 11.30
CA ARG A 209 20.84 -18.73 11.87
C ARG A 209 20.51 -20.13 12.37
N ILE A 210 20.87 -21.16 11.62
CA ILE A 210 20.69 -22.56 12.02
C ILE A 210 21.52 -22.87 13.27
N ASP A 211 22.79 -22.46 13.30
CA ASP A 211 23.66 -22.64 14.45
C ASP A 211 23.13 -21.93 15.69
N LYS A 212 22.61 -20.72 15.53
CA LYS A 212 21.95 -20.00 16.63
C LYS A 212 20.71 -20.74 17.15
N ILE A 213 19.89 -21.33 16.27
CA ILE A 213 18.71 -22.11 16.65
C ILE A 213 19.14 -23.36 17.41
N ASN A 214 20.16 -24.08 16.93
CA ASN A 214 20.67 -25.31 17.55
C ASN A 214 21.31 -25.08 18.93
N ARG A 215 21.76 -23.85 19.20
CA ARG A 215 22.32 -23.46 20.51
C ARG A 215 21.28 -22.99 21.52
N ILE A 216 20.00 -22.94 21.16
CA ILE A 216 18.93 -22.55 22.10
C ILE A 216 18.75 -23.65 23.14
N LYS A 217 19.03 -23.30 24.39
CA LYS A 217 18.78 -24.15 25.57
C LYS A 217 17.45 -23.74 26.23
N GLU A 218 16.96 -24.58 27.15
CA GLU A 218 15.71 -24.34 27.86
C GLU A 218 15.64 -22.95 28.52
N ASN A 219 16.75 -22.47 29.06
CA ASN A 219 16.85 -21.15 29.72
C ASN A 219 17.31 -20.02 28.79
N SER A 220 17.47 -20.27 27.50
CA SER A 220 17.90 -19.24 26.58
C SER A 220 16.83 -18.18 26.40
N LYS A 221 17.25 -16.92 26.32
CA LYS A 221 16.35 -15.77 25.99
C LYS A 221 15.88 -15.88 24.55
N ILE A 222 14.56 -15.84 24.34
CA ILE A 222 13.95 -15.89 23.03
C ILE A 222 13.58 -14.46 22.61
N ILE A 223 14.06 -14.03 21.45
CA ILE A 223 13.77 -12.73 20.89
C ILE A 223 12.58 -12.84 19.92
N LEU A 224 11.51 -12.13 20.25
CA LEU A 224 10.36 -11.94 19.37
C LEU A 224 10.55 -10.63 18.60
N GLY A 225 10.58 -10.68 17.28
CA GLY A 225 10.78 -9.49 16.42
C GLY A 225 9.53 -9.10 15.65
N THR A 226 9.24 -7.79 15.58
CA THR A 226 8.26 -7.26 14.62
C THR A 226 8.87 -6.11 13.85
N ALA A 227 8.97 -6.25 12.52
CA ALA A 227 9.43 -5.20 11.63
C ALA A 227 8.20 -4.48 11.03
N ALA A 228 7.83 -3.32 11.59
CA ALA A 228 6.70 -2.52 11.13
C ALA A 228 6.70 -1.10 11.71
N PHE A 229 5.94 -0.18 11.09
CA PHE A 229 5.74 1.15 11.66
C PHE A 229 5.07 1.07 13.04
N LEU A 230 5.66 1.75 14.03
CA LEU A 230 5.26 1.70 15.43
C LEU A 230 3.91 2.39 15.69
N ASP A 231 3.54 3.39 14.89
CA ASP A 231 2.30 4.15 15.06
C ASP A 231 1.09 3.50 14.38
N VAL A 232 1.28 2.38 13.68
CA VAL A 232 0.22 1.70 12.93
C VAL A 232 -0.39 0.59 13.79
N LYS A 233 -1.58 0.84 14.31
CA LYS A 233 -2.28 -0.06 15.25
C LYS A 233 -2.46 -1.49 14.76
N CYS A 234 -2.78 -1.68 13.47
CA CYS A 234 -3.00 -3.01 12.89
C CYS A 234 -1.74 -3.88 12.78
N LYS A 235 -0.57 -3.34 13.12
CA LYS A 235 0.69 -4.12 13.16
C LYS A 235 0.86 -4.95 14.43
N GLY A 236 -0.06 -4.83 15.40
CA GLY A 236 -0.16 -5.73 16.53
C GLY A 236 0.87 -5.53 17.65
N HIS A 237 1.71 -4.50 17.61
CA HIS A 237 2.72 -4.26 18.67
C HIS A 237 2.11 -4.27 20.08
N LYS A 238 0.95 -3.61 20.24
CA LYS A 238 0.23 -3.54 21.51
C LYS A 238 -0.25 -4.91 21.98
N ASP A 239 -0.68 -5.74 21.05
CA ASP A 239 -1.23 -7.06 21.35
C ASP A 239 -0.12 -8.01 21.82
N VAL A 240 1.06 -7.96 21.19
CA VAL A 240 2.26 -8.70 21.64
C VAL A 240 2.66 -8.28 23.05
N ILE A 241 2.74 -6.97 23.32
CA ILE A 241 3.08 -6.45 24.65
C ILE A 241 2.08 -6.94 25.70
N LYS A 242 0.78 -6.84 25.40
CA LYS A 242 -0.28 -7.30 26.29
C LYS A 242 -0.20 -8.81 26.55
N ALA A 243 0.08 -9.59 25.51
CA ALA A 243 0.27 -11.03 25.64
C ALA A 243 1.44 -11.38 26.56
N LEU A 244 2.59 -10.72 26.36
CA LEU A 244 3.77 -10.89 27.23
C LEU A 244 3.50 -10.48 28.67
N TYR A 245 2.77 -9.38 28.89
CA TYR A 245 2.35 -8.96 30.22
C TYR A 245 1.47 -10.02 30.92
N LEU A 246 0.49 -10.57 30.23
CA LEU A 246 -0.38 -11.63 30.75
C LEU A 246 0.40 -12.93 31.05
N MET A 247 1.33 -13.29 30.18
CA MET A 247 2.24 -14.42 30.41
C MET A 247 3.10 -14.22 31.65
N LYS A 248 3.69 -13.02 31.81
CA LYS A 248 4.50 -12.69 33.00
C LYS A 248 3.66 -12.79 34.27
N LYS A 249 2.43 -12.28 34.25
CA LYS A 249 1.52 -12.37 35.41
C LYS A 249 1.17 -13.81 35.78
N LYS A 250 1.00 -14.68 34.74
CA LYS A 250 0.60 -16.07 34.95
C LYS A 250 1.77 -17.02 35.34
N TYR A 251 2.95 -16.80 34.72
CA TYR A 251 4.08 -17.74 34.79
C TYR A 251 5.32 -17.16 35.46
N GLY A 252 5.30 -15.92 35.94
CA GLY A 252 6.44 -15.28 36.55
C GLY A 252 7.48 -14.78 35.57
N ASN A 253 8.74 -15.10 35.72
CA ASN A 253 9.81 -14.65 34.86
C ASN A 253 9.68 -15.23 33.45
N LEU A 254 9.69 -14.35 32.45
CA LEU A 254 9.66 -14.73 31.04
C LEU A 254 11.07 -14.69 30.46
N ARG A 255 11.37 -15.69 29.64
CA ARG A 255 12.60 -15.74 28.83
C ARG A 255 12.44 -15.02 27.47
N PHE A 256 11.39 -14.23 27.30
CA PHE A 256 11.11 -13.50 26.05
C PHE A 256 11.58 -12.07 26.12
N GLU A 257 12.17 -11.60 25.01
CA GLU A 257 12.42 -10.19 24.73
C GLU A 257 11.66 -9.80 23.49
N TYR A 258 10.98 -8.65 23.50
CA TYR A 258 10.28 -8.16 22.34
C TYR A 258 11.03 -6.98 21.70
N GLN A 259 11.49 -7.18 20.46
CA GLN A 259 12.18 -6.17 19.67
C GLN A 259 11.24 -5.61 18.60
N MET A 260 11.06 -4.30 18.61
CA MET A 260 10.25 -3.57 17.65
C MET A 260 11.16 -2.80 16.70
N ILE A 261 11.17 -3.18 15.41
CA ILE A 261 12.01 -2.61 14.38
C ILE A 261 11.12 -1.78 13.44
N GLY A 262 11.35 -0.47 13.35
CA GLY A 262 10.60 0.41 12.44
C GLY A 262 10.55 1.86 12.89
N GLY A 263 10.12 2.72 11.97
CA GLY A 263 9.90 4.15 12.21
C GLY A 263 8.61 4.41 12.99
N GLY A 264 8.47 5.64 13.49
CA GLY A 264 7.29 6.10 14.20
C GLY A 264 7.62 6.89 15.47
N THR A 265 6.62 7.55 16.02
CA THR A 265 6.79 8.45 17.19
C THR A 265 6.76 7.74 18.54
N ARG A 266 6.47 6.44 18.56
CA ARG A 266 6.26 5.62 19.80
C ARG A 266 5.14 6.12 20.71
N LYS A 267 4.42 7.19 20.37
CA LYS A 267 3.32 7.76 21.19
C LYS A 267 2.24 6.73 21.51
N PHE A 268 1.96 5.87 20.55
CA PHE A 268 0.96 4.83 20.68
C PHE A 268 1.36 3.73 21.67
N ILE A 269 2.65 3.37 21.68
CA ILE A 269 3.18 2.34 22.57
C ILE A 269 3.32 2.86 24.01
N LYS A 270 3.80 4.10 24.19
CA LYS A 270 3.94 4.75 25.49
C LYS A 270 2.65 4.86 26.31
N LYS A 271 1.48 4.86 25.65
CA LYS A 271 0.16 4.88 26.30
C LYS A 271 -0.34 3.52 26.79
N THR A 272 0.47 2.48 26.65
CA THR A 272 0.08 1.09 26.95
C THR A 272 0.66 0.57 28.25
N TYR A 273 1.52 1.37 28.92
CA TYR A 273 2.13 1.14 30.22
C TYR A 273 1.73 2.20 31.24
#